data_62988de7e18c6888c0a32c076a6cb798
#
_entry.id   62988de7e18c6888c0a32c076a6cb798
#
_cell.length_a   1.000
_cell.length_b   1.000
_cell.length_c   1.000
_cell.angle_alpha   90.00
_cell.angle_beta   90.00
_cell.angle_gamma   90.00
#
_symmetry.space_group_name_H-M   'P 1'
#
loop_
_entity.id
_entity.type
_entity.pdbx_description
1 polymer ?
#
loop_
_entity_poly.entity_id
_entity_poly.type
_entity_poly.pdbx_seq_one_letter_code
_entity_poly.pdbx_strand_id
1 'polypeptide(L)'
;MLRYMVLSDSHRAGGWLARAAEVYAQGGFDGVIHLGDVHADARRFAELAGTTPLCVRGNCDSPLCPAPAERVEALGGARILLAHGDRYGVKSSLTRLSYRAEELACQAAFFGHTHRAFCGYVGGALLLNPGALREGNWAEVTVQEGKIVPRLLSL
;
A
#
# COMPACT_ATOMS: atom_id res chain seq x y z
N MET A 1 -5.17 -18.56 3.30
CA MET A 1 -4.16 -17.64 2.71
C MET A 1 -4.89 -16.46 2.08
N LEU A 2 -4.52 -15.26 2.45
CA LEU A 2 -5.03 -14.03 1.85
C LEU A 2 -3.99 -13.43 0.91
N ARG A 3 -4.48 -12.84 -0.18
CA ARG A 3 -3.65 -12.31 -1.23
C ARG A 3 -4.10 -10.90 -1.61
N TYR A 4 -3.21 -9.93 -1.48
CA TYR A 4 -3.51 -8.52 -1.68
C TYR A 4 -2.67 -7.91 -2.80
N MET A 5 -3.32 -7.05 -3.59
CA MET A 5 -2.62 -6.13 -4.50
C MET A 5 -2.32 -4.85 -3.74
N VAL A 6 -1.09 -4.37 -3.76
CA VAL A 6 -0.68 -3.15 -3.06
C VAL A 6 -0.21 -2.10 -4.06
N LEU A 7 -0.89 -0.96 -4.05
CA LEU A 7 -0.69 0.16 -4.97
C LEU A 7 -0.37 1.44 -4.18
N SER A 8 0.37 2.35 -4.78
CA SER A 8 0.62 3.68 -4.25
C SER A 8 1.00 4.65 -5.36
N ASP A 9 0.83 5.96 -5.09
CA ASP A 9 1.38 7.02 -5.93
C ASP A 9 0.98 6.88 -7.40
N SER A 10 -0.31 6.71 -7.63
CA SER A 10 -0.89 6.55 -8.98
C SER A 10 -0.93 7.85 -9.77
N HIS A 11 -1.07 8.99 -9.08
CA HIS A 11 -1.01 10.33 -9.68
C HIS A 11 -1.76 10.49 -11.01
N ARG A 12 -3.02 10.00 -11.05
CA ARG A 12 -3.92 10.07 -12.21
C ARG A 12 -3.42 9.33 -13.46
N ALA A 13 -2.58 8.32 -13.27
CA ALA A 13 -2.07 7.48 -14.35
C ALA A 13 -3.15 6.46 -14.81
N GLY A 14 -4.17 6.96 -15.53
CA GLY A 14 -5.37 6.18 -15.87
C GLY A 14 -5.08 4.88 -16.62
N GLY A 15 -4.07 4.86 -17.50
CA GLY A 15 -3.66 3.65 -18.22
C GLY A 15 -3.13 2.57 -17.29
N TRP A 16 -2.31 2.96 -16.31
CA TRP A 16 -1.81 2.02 -15.31
C TRP A 16 -2.89 1.55 -14.33
N LEU A 17 -3.83 2.43 -13.98
CA LEU A 17 -4.99 2.04 -13.17
C LEU A 17 -5.84 0.98 -13.85
N ALA A 18 -6.14 1.17 -15.14
CA ALA A 18 -6.90 0.20 -15.92
C ALA A 18 -6.17 -1.14 -16.02
N ARG A 19 -4.86 -1.10 -16.26
CA ARG A 19 -4.04 -2.30 -16.34
C ARG A 19 -3.98 -3.05 -15.00
N ALA A 20 -3.81 -2.32 -13.90
CA ALA A 20 -3.83 -2.91 -12.56
C ALA A 20 -5.19 -3.56 -12.25
N ALA A 21 -6.29 -2.91 -12.65
CA ALA A 21 -7.63 -3.48 -12.46
C ALA A 21 -7.83 -4.79 -13.25
N GLU A 22 -7.28 -4.88 -14.46
CA GLU A 22 -7.28 -6.13 -15.24
C GLU A 22 -6.51 -7.25 -14.52
N VAL A 23 -5.31 -6.93 -14.02
CA VAL A 23 -4.49 -7.89 -13.27
C VAL A 23 -5.22 -8.32 -12.01
N TYR A 24 -5.85 -7.40 -11.30
CA TYR A 24 -6.66 -7.72 -10.13
C TYR A 24 -7.79 -8.70 -10.47
N ALA A 25 -8.54 -8.40 -11.52
CA ALA A 25 -9.69 -9.21 -11.92
C ALA A 25 -9.30 -10.65 -12.29
N GLN A 26 -8.12 -10.84 -12.86
CA GLN A 26 -7.62 -12.14 -13.30
C GLN A 26 -6.81 -12.88 -12.24
N GLY A 27 -6.34 -12.17 -11.22
CA GLY A 27 -5.32 -12.67 -10.31
C GLY A 27 -5.81 -13.43 -9.08
N GLY A 28 -7.11 -13.47 -8.80
CA GLY A 28 -7.63 -14.15 -7.62
C GLY A 28 -7.22 -13.49 -6.30
N PHE A 29 -7.20 -12.15 -6.25
CA PHE A 29 -6.89 -11.39 -5.06
C PHE A 29 -8.09 -11.31 -4.12
N ASP A 30 -7.82 -11.26 -2.82
CA ASP A 30 -8.82 -11.08 -1.78
C ASP A 30 -9.09 -9.60 -1.49
N GLY A 31 -8.19 -8.73 -1.88
CA GLY A 31 -8.37 -7.29 -1.70
C GLY A 31 -7.25 -6.47 -2.31
N VAL A 32 -7.42 -5.16 -2.24
CA VAL A 32 -6.45 -4.19 -2.73
C VAL A 32 -6.21 -3.13 -1.68
N ILE A 33 -4.97 -2.67 -1.59
CA ILE A 33 -4.50 -1.62 -0.69
C ILE A 33 -3.97 -0.47 -1.55
N HIS A 34 -4.39 0.76 -1.27
CA HIS A 34 -3.88 1.98 -1.91
C HIS A 34 -3.26 2.89 -0.85
N LEU A 35 -1.98 3.14 -0.94
CA LEU A 35 -1.18 3.80 0.10
C LEU A 35 -1.06 5.32 -0.09
N GLY A 36 -2.01 5.92 -0.80
CA GLY A 36 -2.15 7.36 -0.86
C GLY A 36 -1.65 8.01 -2.13
N ASP A 37 -1.90 9.26 -2.18
CA ASP A 37 -1.82 10.22 -3.27
C ASP A 37 -2.82 9.97 -4.38
N VAL A 38 -3.68 10.98 -4.54
CA VAL A 38 -4.82 11.06 -5.43
C VAL A 38 -5.89 10.00 -5.10
N HIS A 39 -6.62 10.26 -4.03
CA HIS A 39 -7.71 9.39 -3.56
C HIS A 39 -8.76 9.10 -4.65
N ALA A 40 -8.96 10.00 -5.60
CA ALA A 40 -9.84 9.78 -6.74
C ALA A 40 -9.42 8.56 -7.57
N ASP A 41 -8.12 8.24 -7.61
CA ASP A 41 -7.61 7.05 -8.29
C ASP A 41 -8.04 5.76 -7.60
N ALA A 42 -8.06 5.74 -6.26
CA ALA A 42 -8.57 4.59 -5.52
C ALA A 42 -10.05 4.37 -5.81
N ARG A 43 -10.84 5.44 -5.91
CA ARG A 43 -12.24 5.39 -6.29
C ARG A 43 -12.40 4.88 -7.73
N ARG A 44 -11.57 5.37 -8.64
CA ARG A 44 -11.57 4.92 -10.03
C ARG A 44 -11.20 3.45 -10.14
N PHE A 45 -10.22 3.00 -9.37
CA PHE A 45 -9.86 1.57 -9.30
C PHE A 45 -11.05 0.74 -8.80
N ALA A 46 -11.75 1.21 -7.76
CA ALA A 46 -12.93 0.52 -7.24
C ALA A 46 -14.01 0.33 -8.31
N GLU A 47 -14.26 1.34 -9.15
CA GLU A 47 -15.19 1.25 -10.27
C GLU A 47 -14.74 0.23 -11.32
N LEU A 48 -13.45 0.25 -11.66
CA LEU A 48 -12.89 -0.63 -12.71
C LEU A 48 -12.80 -2.10 -12.26
N ALA A 49 -12.43 -2.33 -11.01
CA ALA A 49 -12.14 -3.67 -10.49
C ALA A 49 -13.30 -4.29 -9.70
N GLY A 50 -14.32 -3.51 -9.39
CA GLY A 50 -15.48 -4.01 -8.62
C GLY A 50 -15.15 -4.31 -7.16
N THR A 51 -14.16 -3.64 -6.58
CA THR A 51 -13.73 -3.83 -5.19
C THR A 51 -13.36 -2.51 -4.56
N THR A 52 -13.55 -2.38 -3.25
CA THR A 52 -13.20 -1.17 -2.51
C THR A 52 -11.80 -1.32 -1.89
N PRO A 53 -10.82 -0.50 -2.32
CA PRO A 53 -9.49 -0.54 -1.72
C PRO A 53 -9.49 -0.14 -0.25
N LEU A 54 -8.59 -0.74 0.52
CA LEU A 54 -8.18 -0.20 1.82
C LEU A 54 -7.25 0.99 1.54
N CYS A 55 -7.69 2.19 1.87
CA CYS A 55 -6.98 3.42 1.51
C CYS A 55 -6.43 4.15 2.72
N VAL A 56 -5.31 4.83 2.50
CA VAL A 56 -4.83 5.89 3.38
C VAL A 56 -4.66 7.17 2.58
N ARG A 57 -4.65 8.32 3.28
CA ARG A 57 -4.48 9.64 2.67
C ARG A 57 -3.00 9.96 2.50
N GLY A 58 -2.63 10.42 1.31
CA GLY A 58 -1.29 10.94 1.03
C GLY A 58 -1.20 12.46 1.17
N ASN A 59 0.00 12.99 1.03
CA ASN A 59 0.27 14.42 1.15
C ASN A 59 -0.32 15.25 -0.01
N CYS A 60 -0.57 14.62 -1.16
CA CYS A 60 -1.22 15.26 -2.30
C CYS A 60 -2.75 15.20 -2.22
N ASP A 61 -3.31 14.54 -1.22
CA ASP A 61 -4.75 14.46 -1.02
C ASP A 61 -5.26 15.64 -0.20
N SER A 62 -6.52 16.04 -0.45
CA SER A 62 -7.18 17.10 0.32
C SER A 62 -7.26 16.72 1.81
N PRO A 63 -7.13 17.71 2.73
CA PRO A 63 -7.43 17.48 4.15
C PRO A 63 -8.86 16.97 4.39
N LEU A 64 -9.78 17.17 3.43
CA LEU A 64 -11.16 16.69 3.49
C LEU A 64 -11.32 15.27 2.93
N CYS A 65 -10.24 14.66 2.45
CA CYS A 65 -10.26 13.28 1.97
C CYS A 65 -10.76 12.34 3.08
N PRO A 66 -11.74 11.46 2.78
CA PRO A 66 -12.29 10.56 3.79
C PRO A 66 -11.36 9.46 4.27
N ALA A 67 -10.29 9.18 3.52
CA ALA A 67 -9.32 8.17 3.94
C ALA A 67 -8.51 8.66 5.13
N PRO A 68 -8.20 7.79 6.11
CA PRO A 68 -7.37 8.16 7.25
C PRO A 68 -5.91 8.36 6.84
N ALA A 69 -5.15 9.13 7.64
CA ALA A 69 -3.71 9.33 7.40
C ALA A 69 -2.90 8.05 7.62
N GLU A 70 -3.34 7.23 8.54
CA GLU A 70 -2.81 5.88 8.76
C GLU A 70 -3.91 4.96 9.27
N ARG A 71 -3.72 3.68 9.11
CA ARG A 71 -4.62 2.67 9.64
C ARG A 71 -3.86 1.39 9.96
N VAL A 72 -4.37 0.64 10.92
CA VAL A 72 -3.85 -0.69 11.27
C VAL A 72 -4.87 -1.72 10.85
N GLU A 73 -4.42 -2.69 10.07
CA GLU A 73 -5.26 -3.79 9.59
C GLU A 73 -4.75 -5.14 10.10
N ALA A 74 -5.68 -5.99 10.50
CA ALA A 74 -5.40 -7.38 10.82
C ALA A 74 -5.75 -8.22 9.60
N LEU A 75 -4.73 -8.70 8.90
CA LEU A 75 -4.89 -9.45 7.66
C LEU A 75 -4.19 -10.80 7.78
N GLY A 76 -4.95 -11.89 7.66
CA GLY A 76 -4.39 -13.23 7.67
C GLY A 76 -3.58 -13.60 8.92
N GLY A 77 -3.93 -13.05 10.07
CA GLY A 77 -3.20 -13.24 11.32
C GLY A 77 -2.01 -12.29 11.51
N ALA A 78 -1.72 -11.42 10.55
CA ALA A 78 -0.69 -10.38 10.68
C ALA A 78 -1.33 -9.02 10.99
N ARG A 79 -0.63 -8.23 11.79
CA ARG A 79 -1.01 -6.86 12.10
C ARG A 79 -0.12 -5.91 11.31
N ILE A 80 -0.71 -5.11 10.43
CA ILE A 80 0.01 -4.32 9.43
C ILE A 80 -0.39 -2.85 9.53
N LEU A 81 0.59 -1.96 9.60
CA LEU A 81 0.40 -0.52 9.51
C LEU A 81 0.37 -0.10 8.05
N LEU A 82 -0.65 0.65 7.66
CA LEU A 82 -0.75 1.27 6.36
C LEU A 82 -0.62 2.78 6.53
N ALA A 83 0.31 3.40 5.82
CA ALA A 83 0.54 4.84 5.86
C ALA A 83 1.15 5.30 4.54
N HIS A 84 0.90 6.55 4.13
CA HIS A 84 1.57 7.09 2.96
C HIS A 84 3.08 7.24 3.20
N GLY A 85 3.45 7.72 4.38
CA GLY A 85 4.85 7.81 4.81
C GLY A 85 5.38 9.24 4.94
N ASP A 86 4.71 10.24 4.36
CA ASP A 86 5.12 11.65 4.41
C ASP A 86 5.29 12.15 5.84
N ARG A 87 4.43 11.72 6.76
CA ARG A 87 4.48 12.11 8.18
C ARG A 87 5.65 11.51 8.95
N TYR A 88 6.29 10.49 8.41
CA TYR A 88 7.39 9.77 9.05
C TYR A 88 8.75 10.02 8.39
N GLY A 89 8.82 11.02 7.48
CA GLY A 89 10.07 11.42 6.86
C GLY A 89 10.75 10.34 6.05
N VAL A 90 9.99 9.47 5.38
CA VAL A 90 10.51 8.27 4.70
C VAL A 90 11.46 8.59 3.54
N LYS A 91 11.46 9.81 3.01
CA LYS A 91 12.44 10.23 2.00
C LYS A 91 13.85 10.38 2.57
N SER A 92 13.97 10.60 3.88
CA SER A 92 15.26 10.74 4.56
C SER A 92 15.69 9.49 5.28
N SER A 93 14.77 8.77 5.94
CA SER A 93 15.05 7.57 6.70
C SER A 93 13.77 6.78 6.95
N LEU A 94 13.90 5.48 7.07
CA LEU A 94 12.78 4.58 7.38
C LEU A 94 12.63 4.29 8.89
N THR A 95 13.53 4.86 9.71
CA THR A 95 13.58 4.58 11.16
C THR A 95 12.30 4.98 11.89
N ARG A 96 11.76 6.18 11.60
CA ARG A 96 10.55 6.67 12.28
C ARG A 96 9.33 5.80 11.95
N LEU A 97 9.20 5.37 10.70
CA LEU A 97 8.10 4.47 10.29
C LEU A 97 8.23 3.11 10.99
N SER A 98 9.45 2.58 11.08
CA SER A 98 9.74 1.34 11.80
C SER A 98 9.34 1.44 13.27
N TYR A 99 9.68 2.54 13.94
CA TYR A 99 9.30 2.79 15.33
C TYR A 99 7.79 2.90 15.50
N ARG A 100 7.10 3.54 14.54
CA ARG A 100 5.64 3.62 14.59
C ARG A 100 4.99 2.24 14.48
N ALA A 101 5.50 1.39 13.60
CA ALA A 101 5.03 0.01 13.49
C ALA A 101 5.21 -0.75 14.82
N GLU A 102 6.37 -0.63 15.46
CA GLU A 102 6.64 -1.25 16.76
C GLU A 102 5.71 -0.70 17.85
N GLU A 103 5.53 0.62 17.90
CA GLU A 103 4.64 1.28 18.86
C GLU A 103 3.20 0.75 18.76
N LEU A 104 2.73 0.47 17.54
CA LEU A 104 1.40 -0.05 17.27
C LEU A 104 1.33 -1.59 17.31
N ALA A 105 2.41 -2.24 17.70
CA ALA A 105 2.54 -3.71 17.70
C ALA A 105 2.26 -4.34 16.32
N CYS A 106 2.71 -3.67 15.25
CA CYS A 106 2.58 -4.17 13.88
C CYS A 106 3.84 -4.92 13.45
N GLN A 107 3.65 -6.05 12.79
CA GLN A 107 4.73 -6.86 12.22
C GLN A 107 5.30 -6.25 10.96
N ALA A 108 4.54 -5.39 10.29
CA ALA A 108 4.92 -4.75 9.04
C ALA A 108 4.32 -3.36 8.92
N ALA A 109 4.92 -2.54 8.07
CA ALA A 109 4.35 -1.28 7.62
C ALA A 109 4.47 -1.18 6.10
N PHE A 110 3.36 -0.89 5.43
CA PHE A 110 3.33 -0.64 4.00
C PHE A 110 3.21 0.87 3.78
N PHE A 111 4.03 1.40 2.89
CA PHE A 111 4.13 2.85 2.66
C PHE A 111 4.41 3.18 1.20
N GLY A 112 4.27 4.43 0.81
CA GLY A 112 4.56 4.96 -0.51
C GLY A 112 5.45 6.19 -0.43
N HIS A 113 5.02 7.27 -1.08
CA HIS A 113 5.61 8.61 -1.05
C HIS A 113 6.97 8.75 -1.73
N THR A 114 7.89 7.83 -1.55
CA THR A 114 9.24 7.92 -2.17
C THR A 114 9.23 7.60 -3.66
N HIS A 115 8.17 6.96 -4.16
CA HIS A 115 8.06 6.39 -5.51
C HIS A 115 9.10 5.30 -5.82
N ARG A 116 9.79 4.80 -4.79
CA ARG A 116 10.83 3.77 -4.94
C ARG A 116 10.38 2.47 -4.28
N ALA A 117 10.37 1.41 -5.05
CA ALA A 117 10.07 0.08 -4.53
C ALA A 117 11.11 -0.31 -3.47
N PHE A 118 10.61 -0.83 -2.35
CA PHE A 118 11.46 -1.29 -1.25
C PHE A 118 10.80 -2.45 -0.52
N CYS A 119 11.59 -3.43 -0.14
CA CYS A 119 11.13 -4.52 0.72
C CYS A 119 12.29 -4.97 1.61
N GLY A 120 12.12 -4.86 2.92
CA GLY A 120 13.15 -5.27 3.86
C GLY A 120 12.78 -5.03 5.30
N TYR A 121 13.52 -5.66 6.22
CA TYR A 121 13.35 -5.42 7.65
C TYR A 121 14.13 -4.19 8.07
N VAL A 122 13.46 -3.31 8.83
CA VAL A 122 14.08 -2.16 9.49
C VAL A 122 13.68 -2.27 10.95
N GLY A 123 14.68 -2.48 11.83
CA GLY A 123 14.39 -2.91 13.18
C GLY A 123 13.65 -4.25 13.16
N GLY A 124 12.60 -4.39 13.95
CA GLY A 124 11.78 -5.60 14.00
C GLY A 124 10.62 -5.65 13.01
N ALA A 125 10.44 -4.64 12.14
CA ALA A 125 9.31 -4.54 11.24
C ALA A 125 9.70 -4.77 9.78
N LEU A 126 8.85 -5.49 9.05
CA LEU A 126 8.95 -5.61 7.60
C LEU A 126 8.36 -4.35 6.97
N LEU A 127 9.18 -3.59 6.24
CA LEU A 127 8.73 -2.41 5.50
C LEU A 127 8.61 -2.72 4.02
N LEU A 128 7.47 -2.33 3.43
CA LEU A 128 7.18 -2.56 2.02
C LEU A 128 6.70 -1.26 1.36
N ASN A 129 7.36 -0.89 0.27
CA ASN A 129 6.91 0.14 -0.65
C ASN A 129 6.71 -0.50 -2.03
N PRO A 130 5.51 -0.48 -2.60
CA PRO A 130 5.26 -1.11 -3.90
C PRO A 130 5.91 -0.37 -5.06
N GLY A 131 6.47 0.83 -4.82
CA GLY A 131 6.84 1.76 -5.87
C GLY A 131 5.65 2.57 -6.36
N ALA A 132 5.85 3.41 -7.36
CA ALA A 132 4.78 4.25 -7.89
C ALA A 132 4.01 3.55 -9.01
N LEU A 133 2.69 3.49 -8.90
CA LEU A 133 1.84 2.95 -9.96
C LEU A 133 1.94 3.80 -11.23
N ARG A 134 2.19 5.10 -11.11
CA ARG A 134 2.42 5.96 -12.27
C ARG A 134 3.61 5.52 -13.15
N GLU A 135 4.47 4.67 -12.62
CA GLU A 135 5.59 4.06 -13.33
C GLU A 135 5.36 2.57 -13.61
N GLY A 136 4.15 2.08 -13.34
CA GLY A 136 3.78 0.70 -13.57
C GLY A 136 4.19 -0.27 -12.46
N ASN A 137 4.62 0.22 -11.30
CA ASN A 137 5.07 -0.60 -10.19
C ASN A 137 3.96 -0.91 -9.20
N TRP A 138 3.98 -2.11 -8.66
CA TRP A 138 3.03 -2.57 -7.65
C TRP A 138 3.63 -3.71 -6.84
N ALA A 139 2.93 -4.15 -5.81
CA ALA A 139 3.35 -5.31 -5.02
C ALA A 139 2.20 -6.29 -4.84
N GLU A 140 2.54 -7.55 -4.75
CA GLU A 140 1.66 -8.61 -4.29
C GLU A 140 2.09 -9.01 -2.88
N VAL A 141 1.11 -9.15 -2.00
CA VAL A 141 1.37 -9.61 -0.64
C VAL A 141 0.47 -10.79 -0.35
N THR A 142 1.05 -11.91 0.06
CA THR A 142 0.30 -13.03 0.61
C THR A 142 0.51 -13.11 2.10
N VAL A 143 -0.58 -13.40 2.84
CA VAL A 143 -0.53 -13.52 4.30
C VAL A 143 -1.19 -14.82 4.71
N GLN A 144 -0.48 -15.64 5.47
CA GLN A 144 -0.99 -16.90 5.99
C GLN A 144 -0.43 -17.15 7.37
N GLU A 145 -1.33 -17.36 8.35
CA GLU A 145 -0.95 -17.64 9.74
C GLU A 145 0.06 -16.61 10.28
N GLY A 146 -0.18 -15.33 9.98
CA GLY A 146 0.68 -14.23 10.39
C GLY A 146 1.97 -14.05 9.59
N LYS A 147 2.26 -14.93 8.65
CA LYS A 147 3.44 -14.82 7.79
C LYS A 147 3.13 -13.98 6.55
N ILE A 148 3.92 -12.95 6.34
CA ILE A 148 3.79 -12.01 5.21
C ILE A 148 4.85 -12.34 4.17
N VAL A 149 4.40 -12.56 2.93
CA VAL A 149 5.31 -12.82 1.79
C VAL A 149 5.03 -11.77 0.71
N PRO A 150 5.88 -10.74 0.60
CA PRO A 150 5.74 -9.69 -0.41
C PRO A 150 6.49 -10.04 -1.69
N ARG A 151 6.01 -9.52 -2.81
CA ARG A 151 6.68 -9.57 -4.11
C ARG A 151 6.54 -8.21 -4.80
N LEU A 152 7.66 -7.63 -5.22
CA LEU A 152 7.68 -6.40 -6.01
C LEU A 152 7.55 -6.75 -7.49
N LEU A 153 6.63 -6.09 -8.19
CA LEU A 153 6.24 -6.43 -9.56
C LEU A 153 6.09 -5.17 -10.41
N SER A 154 6.11 -5.36 -11.72
CA SER A 154 5.83 -4.31 -12.71
C SER A 154 4.73 -4.80 -13.67
N LEU A 155 3.92 -3.84 -14.13
CA LEU A 155 2.86 -4.08 -15.12
C LEU A 155 3.40 -4.10 -16.54
#